data_900db119659c76a99e7ed320b0b906d7
#
_entry.id   900db119659c76a99e7ed320b0b906d7
#
_cell.length_a   1.000
_cell.length_b   1.000
_cell.length_c   1.000
_cell.angle_alpha   90.00
_cell.angle_beta   90.00
_cell.angle_gamma   90.00
#
_symmetry.space_group_name_H-M   'P 1'
#
loop_
_entity.id
_entity.type
_entity.pdbx_description
1 polymer ?
#
loop_
_entity_poly.entity_id
_entity_poly.type
_entity_poly.pdbx_seq_one_letter_code
_entity_poly.pdbx_strand_id
1 'polypeptide(L)'
;MSDFDAMAAAARGDRSAFDVIVKRHQSALINYFFRYSGNLDTAAELAQEVFLKVYKARERYKPEAKFTTYLFRVAHNLAINELFAKKKPDIRSIDSENGIDPPDHEGNNPETGTMAVETSQTIKEALSKLNPAERSAIVLKYTQGMSYAEISKTIGRSTAGVESLLIRAKTKLKNELKKRGITGEMFG
;
A
#
# COMPACT_ATOMS: atom_id res chain seq x y z
N MET A 1 3.03 17.74 17.61
CA MET A 1 2.16 16.67 18.13
C MET A 1 2.54 15.36 17.45
N SER A 2 2.92 14.34 18.22
CA SER A 2 3.22 13.00 17.72
C SER A 2 1.92 12.29 17.31
N ASP A 3 2.03 11.17 16.55
CA ASP A 3 0.85 10.35 16.20
C ASP A 3 0.18 9.77 17.45
N PHE A 4 0.99 9.45 18.46
CA PHE A 4 0.49 8.98 19.76
C PHE A 4 -0.33 10.06 20.46
N ASP A 5 0.18 11.29 20.56
CA ASP A 5 -0.53 12.40 21.19
C ASP A 5 -1.82 12.72 20.45
N ALA A 6 -1.78 12.69 19.11
CA ALA A 6 -2.93 12.93 18.24
C ALA A 6 -4.01 11.86 18.44
N MET A 7 -3.63 10.57 18.50
CA MET A 7 -4.58 9.49 18.80
C MET A 7 -5.15 9.60 20.21
N ALA A 8 -4.33 9.93 21.21
CA ALA A 8 -4.80 10.11 22.57
C ALA A 8 -5.77 11.30 22.71
N ALA A 9 -5.52 12.41 22.01
CA ALA A 9 -6.44 13.55 21.96
C ALA A 9 -7.74 13.19 21.22
N ALA A 10 -7.66 12.50 20.10
CA ALA A 10 -8.82 12.02 19.35
C ALA A 10 -9.69 11.06 20.18
N ALA A 11 -9.07 10.20 21.00
CA ALA A 11 -9.79 9.31 21.91
C ALA A 11 -10.59 10.09 22.99
N ARG A 12 -10.12 11.28 23.38
CA ARG A 12 -10.82 12.19 24.30
C ARG A 12 -11.87 13.08 23.61
N GLY A 13 -12.09 12.92 22.31
CA GLY A 13 -13.10 13.64 21.53
C GLY A 13 -12.57 14.81 20.69
N ASP A 14 -11.28 15.08 20.68
CA ASP A 14 -10.68 16.11 19.83
C ASP A 14 -10.59 15.62 18.38
N ARG A 15 -11.57 16.03 17.56
CA ARG A 15 -11.60 15.68 16.14
C ARG A 15 -10.46 16.30 15.34
N SER A 16 -10.03 17.51 15.72
CA SER A 16 -8.95 18.21 15.01
C SER A 16 -7.61 17.49 15.15
N ALA A 17 -7.39 16.82 16.27
CA ALA A 17 -6.22 15.98 16.46
C ALA A 17 -6.19 14.80 15.50
N PHE A 18 -7.35 14.21 15.16
CA PHE A 18 -7.40 13.14 14.16
C PHE A 18 -7.12 13.64 12.73
N ASP A 19 -7.52 14.88 12.41
CA ASP A 19 -7.21 15.49 11.12
C ASP A 19 -5.69 15.60 10.87
N VAL A 20 -4.90 15.79 11.94
CA VAL A 20 -3.43 15.77 11.83
C VAL A 20 -2.92 14.40 11.38
N ILE A 21 -3.51 13.31 11.90
CA ILE A 21 -3.17 11.94 11.49
C ILE A 21 -3.52 11.72 10.02
N VAL A 22 -4.73 12.12 9.61
CA VAL A 22 -5.18 11.99 8.23
C VAL A 22 -4.23 12.73 7.28
N LYS A 23 -3.98 14.02 7.53
CA LYS A 23 -3.08 14.85 6.71
C LYS A 23 -1.66 14.28 6.59
N ARG A 24 -1.15 13.69 7.67
CA ARG A 24 0.21 13.13 7.69
C ARG A 24 0.33 11.82 6.92
N HIS A 25 -0.69 10.98 6.97
CA HIS A 25 -0.59 9.60 6.49
C HIS A 25 -1.41 9.30 5.23
N GLN A 26 -2.28 10.22 4.76
CA GLN A 26 -3.18 9.96 3.62
C GLN A 26 -2.41 9.60 2.33
N SER A 27 -1.37 10.36 1.98
CA SER A 27 -0.60 10.10 0.76
C SER A 27 0.10 8.75 0.80
N ALA A 28 0.63 8.36 1.97
CA ALA A 28 1.27 7.07 2.16
C ALA A 28 0.29 5.90 2.01
N LEU A 29 -0.94 6.03 2.55
CA LEU A 29 -2.00 5.03 2.40
C LEU A 29 -2.52 4.95 0.96
N ILE A 30 -2.77 6.09 0.30
CA ILE A 30 -3.20 6.13 -1.10
C ILE A 30 -2.13 5.44 -1.97
N ASN A 31 -0.85 5.79 -1.82
CA ASN A 31 0.24 5.15 -2.54
C ASN A 31 0.31 3.64 -2.26
N TYR A 32 0.09 3.22 -1.01
CA TYR A 32 0.04 1.81 -0.65
C TYR A 32 -1.05 1.08 -1.43
N PHE A 33 -2.29 1.55 -1.37
CA PHE A 33 -3.42 0.91 -2.06
C PHE A 33 -3.32 1.01 -3.58
N PHE A 34 -2.77 2.11 -4.11
CA PHE A 34 -2.54 2.24 -5.55
C PHE A 34 -1.61 1.14 -6.10
N ARG A 35 -0.60 0.71 -5.32
CA ARG A 35 0.27 -0.42 -5.69
C ARG A 35 -0.49 -1.75 -5.80
N TYR A 36 -1.68 -1.85 -5.21
CA TYR A 36 -2.53 -3.05 -5.31
C TYR A 36 -3.63 -2.92 -6.35
N SER A 37 -4.36 -1.82 -6.35
CA SER A 37 -5.51 -1.61 -7.24
C SER A 37 -5.11 -1.12 -8.62
N GLY A 38 -4.06 -0.30 -8.70
CA GLY A 38 -3.67 0.43 -9.89
C GLY A 38 -4.69 1.48 -10.32
N ASN A 39 -5.63 1.84 -9.43
CA ASN A 39 -6.66 2.85 -9.63
C ASN A 39 -6.62 3.82 -8.46
N LEU A 40 -6.54 5.13 -8.74
CA LEU A 40 -6.38 6.16 -7.73
C LEU A 40 -7.64 6.35 -6.89
N ASP A 41 -8.82 6.28 -7.50
CA ASP A 41 -10.09 6.46 -6.80
C ASP A 41 -10.32 5.31 -5.82
N THR A 42 -10.12 4.07 -6.26
CA THR A 42 -10.17 2.88 -5.39
C THR A 42 -9.14 2.99 -4.25
N ALA A 43 -7.93 3.47 -4.54
CA ALA A 43 -6.90 3.65 -3.53
C ALA A 43 -7.30 4.72 -2.49
N ALA A 44 -7.91 5.82 -2.92
CA ALA A 44 -8.40 6.87 -2.05
C ALA A 44 -9.57 6.40 -1.17
N GLU A 45 -10.53 5.66 -1.75
CA GLU A 45 -11.64 5.06 -1.00
C GLU A 45 -11.16 4.11 0.09
N LEU A 46 -10.22 3.20 -0.25
CA LEU A 46 -9.65 2.26 0.72
C LEU A 46 -8.84 2.98 1.81
N ALA A 47 -8.13 4.05 1.46
CA ALA A 47 -7.42 4.86 2.44
C ALA A 47 -8.39 5.55 3.42
N GLN A 48 -9.52 6.08 2.94
CA GLN A 48 -10.58 6.64 3.78
C GLN A 48 -11.17 5.57 4.71
N GLU A 49 -11.42 4.37 4.21
CA GLU A 49 -11.93 3.26 5.02
C GLU A 49 -10.96 2.88 6.15
N VAL A 50 -9.65 2.88 5.88
CA VAL A 50 -8.64 2.68 6.93
C VAL A 50 -8.77 3.75 8.02
N PHE A 51 -8.84 5.04 7.64
CA PHE A 51 -8.99 6.11 8.63
C PHE A 51 -10.28 5.98 9.43
N LEU A 52 -11.39 5.61 8.80
CA LEU A 52 -12.64 5.35 9.51
C LEU A 52 -12.52 4.21 10.53
N LYS A 53 -11.85 3.10 10.15
CA LYS A 53 -11.59 1.97 11.07
C LYS A 53 -10.69 2.41 12.24
N VAL A 54 -9.64 3.16 11.97
CA VAL A 54 -8.72 3.69 12.99
C VAL A 54 -9.45 4.65 13.93
N TYR A 55 -10.26 5.56 13.40
CA TYR A 55 -11.06 6.49 14.19
C TYR A 55 -12.06 5.78 15.10
N LYS A 56 -12.78 4.79 14.58
CA LYS A 56 -13.71 3.97 15.38
C LYS A 56 -13.02 3.20 16.49
N ALA A 57 -11.77 2.80 16.28
CA ALA A 57 -10.97 2.05 17.25
C ALA A 57 -10.14 2.95 18.19
N ARG A 58 -10.20 4.29 18.08
CA ARG A 58 -9.30 5.23 18.79
C ARG A 58 -9.28 5.08 20.30
N GLU A 59 -10.43 4.76 20.90
CA GLU A 59 -10.54 4.58 22.35
C GLU A 59 -9.87 3.29 22.87
N ARG A 60 -9.72 2.30 21.98
CA ARG A 60 -9.09 1.00 22.28
C ARG A 60 -7.65 0.92 21.78
N TYR A 61 -7.17 1.98 21.11
CA TYR A 61 -5.82 2.01 20.57
C TYR A 61 -4.80 1.96 21.71
N LYS A 62 -3.89 0.99 21.63
CA LYS A 62 -2.75 0.84 22.54
C LYS A 62 -1.45 1.02 21.77
N PRO A 63 -0.54 1.88 22.22
CA PRO A 63 0.71 2.17 21.53
C PRO A 63 1.78 1.09 21.79
N GLU A 64 1.51 -0.15 21.37
CA GLU A 64 2.43 -1.29 21.51
C GLU A 64 3.55 -1.29 20.44
N ALA A 65 3.43 -0.45 19.42
CA ALA A 65 4.37 -0.28 18.33
C ALA A 65 4.26 1.13 17.75
N LYS A 66 5.10 1.46 16.75
CA LYS A 66 4.92 2.71 16.00
C LYS A 66 3.51 2.78 15.43
N PHE A 67 2.91 3.98 15.42
CA PHE A 67 1.58 4.20 14.87
C PHE A 67 1.48 3.73 13.41
N THR A 68 2.50 3.96 12.61
CA THR A 68 2.57 3.49 11.22
C THR A 68 2.44 1.98 11.10
N THR A 69 3.04 1.19 12.01
CA THR A 69 2.88 -0.27 12.03
C THR A 69 1.42 -0.68 12.28
N TYR A 70 0.74 0.00 13.19
CA TYR A 70 -0.69 -0.22 13.45
C TYR A 70 -1.54 0.20 12.24
N LEU A 71 -1.31 1.38 11.69
CA LEU A 71 -2.02 1.92 10.53
C LEU A 71 -1.94 0.98 9.32
N PHE A 72 -0.71 0.56 8.98
CA PHE A 72 -0.50 -0.34 7.85
C PHE A 72 -0.95 -1.78 8.11
N ARG A 73 -1.07 -2.22 9.36
CA ARG A 73 -1.74 -3.49 9.69
C ARG A 73 -3.23 -3.43 9.35
N VAL A 74 -3.90 -2.33 9.67
CA VAL A 74 -5.31 -2.12 9.29
C VAL A 74 -5.44 -2.08 7.77
N ALA A 75 -4.54 -1.36 7.09
CA ALA A 75 -4.51 -1.27 5.63
C ALA A 75 -4.24 -2.63 4.96
N HIS A 76 -3.29 -3.40 5.47
CA HIS A 76 -2.98 -4.74 4.96
C HIS A 76 -4.19 -5.67 5.06
N ASN A 77 -4.84 -5.73 6.22
CA ASN A 77 -6.01 -6.57 6.41
C ASN A 77 -7.15 -6.17 5.45
N LEU A 78 -7.36 -4.87 5.25
CA LEU A 78 -8.35 -4.37 4.30
C LEU A 78 -7.98 -4.74 2.87
N ALA A 79 -6.72 -4.57 2.46
CA ALA A 79 -6.24 -4.95 1.12
C ALA A 79 -6.46 -6.45 0.83
N ILE A 80 -6.15 -7.31 1.80
CA ILE A 80 -6.37 -8.76 1.65
C ILE A 80 -7.86 -9.07 1.45
N ASN A 81 -8.74 -8.45 2.24
CA ASN A 81 -10.17 -8.71 2.16
C ASN A 81 -10.80 -8.15 0.89
N GLU A 82 -10.49 -6.91 0.51
CA GLU A 82 -11.16 -6.22 -0.59
C GLU A 82 -10.56 -6.54 -1.96
N LEU A 83 -9.25 -6.68 -2.06
CA LEU A 83 -8.57 -6.79 -3.34
C LEU A 83 -8.19 -8.23 -3.72
N PHE A 84 -8.07 -9.13 -2.74
CA PHE A 84 -7.68 -10.51 -2.99
C PHE A 84 -8.80 -11.52 -2.71
N ALA A 85 -9.70 -11.30 -1.74
CA ALA A 85 -10.82 -12.22 -1.49
C ALA A 85 -11.84 -12.18 -2.63
N LYS A 86 -12.06 -11.02 -3.28
CA LYS A 86 -12.93 -10.86 -4.46
C LYS A 86 -12.38 -11.52 -5.73
N LYS A 87 -11.13 -12.01 -5.73
CA LYS A 87 -10.53 -12.77 -6.84
C LYS A 87 -10.78 -14.28 -6.80
N LYS A 88 -11.59 -14.81 -5.87
CA LYS A 88 -12.20 -16.14 -6.08
C LYS A 88 -13.18 -15.99 -7.23
N PRO A 89 -13.13 -16.87 -8.25
CA PRO A 89 -13.98 -16.73 -9.42
C PRO A 89 -15.42 -16.99 -9.01
N ASP A 90 -16.17 -15.92 -8.78
CA ASP A 90 -17.59 -15.95 -8.99
C ASP A 90 -17.79 -15.68 -10.48
N ILE A 91 -18.30 -16.69 -11.17
CA ILE A 91 -18.62 -16.66 -12.59
C ILE A 91 -19.80 -15.69 -12.74
N ARG A 92 -19.54 -14.40 -12.86
CA ARG A 92 -20.49 -13.44 -13.47
C ARG A 92 -19.84 -12.06 -13.71
N SER A 93 -19.95 -11.70 -15.00
CA SER A 93 -19.85 -10.36 -15.63
C SER A 93 -18.45 -9.78 -15.79
N ILE A 94 -17.87 -9.91 -16.97
CA ILE A 94 -18.09 -9.20 -18.24
C ILE A 94 -18.16 -7.67 -18.06
N ASP A 95 -17.19 -7.02 -18.75
CA ASP A 95 -17.15 -5.64 -19.18
C ASP A 95 -17.07 -4.55 -18.12
N SER A 96 -15.85 -4.07 -17.94
CA SER A 96 -15.61 -2.63 -17.89
C SER A 96 -14.21 -2.34 -18.43
N GLU A 97 -14.12 -2.22 -19.72
CA GLU A 97 -13.16 -1.33 -20.37
C GLU A 97 -13.51 0.08 -19.91
N ASN A 98 -12.68 0.67 -19.11
CA ASN A 98 -12.52 2.12 -19.03
C ASN A 98 -11.09 2.39 -18.56
N GLY A 99 -10.22 2.58 -19.53
CA GLY A 99 -8.98 3.29 -19.35
C GLY A 99 -9.33 4.73 -18.97
N ILE A 100 -9.00 5.12 -17.77
CA ILE A 100 -9.00 6.50 -17.34
C ILE A 100 -7.55 6.87 -17.10
N ASP A 101 -7.08 7.85 -17.89
CA ASP A 101 -5.77 8.47 -17.76
C ASP A 101 -5.54 8.97 -16.33
N PRO A 102 -4.31 8.82 -15.81
CA PRO A 102 -3.97 9.39 -14.51
C PRO A 102 -4.05 10.91 -14.57
N PRO A 103 -4.64 11.57 -13.56
CA PRO A 103 -4.65 13.03 -13.50
C PRO A 103 -3.22 13.57 -13.39
N ASP A 104 -2.93 14.56 -14.23
CA ASP A 104 -1.69 15.32 -14.27
C ASP A 104 -1.27 15.83 -12.89
N HIS A 105 -0.12 15.36 -12.43
CA HIS A 105 0.67 16.15 -11.50
C HIS A 105 1.51 17.11 -12.33
N GLU A 106 1.25 18.40 -12.18
CA GLU A 106 2.02 19.48 -12.79
C GLU A 106 3.52 19.33 -12.49
N GLY A 107 4.24 19.03 -13.51
CA GLY A 107 5.69 18.84 -13.54
C GLY A 107 6.07 18.45 -14.96
N ASN A 108 5.74 19.33 -15.91
CA ASN A 108 5.63 19.02 -17.31
C ASN A 108 6.98 19.01 -18.01
N ASN A 109 7.40 17.84 -18.50
CA ASN A 109 8.19 17.73 -19.72
C ASN A 109 7.58 16.59 -20.56
N PRO A 110 7.08 16.81 -21.79
CA PRO A 110 6.32 15.82 -22.58
C PRO A 110 7.12 14.55 -22.91
N GLU A 111 8.43 14.60 -22.92
CA GLU A 111 9.28 13.44 -23.21
C GLU A 111 9.49 12.53 -21.98
N THR A 112 9.32 13.04 -20.76
CA THR A 112 9.43 12.24 -19.52
C THR A 112 8.10 11.62 -19.09
N GLY A 113 6.97 12.17 -19.55
CA GLY A 113 5.63 11.70 -19.20
C GLY A 113 5.36 10.28 -19.69
N THR A 114 5.67 9.99 -20.94
CA THR A 114 5.41 8.67 -21.57
C THR A 114 6.25 7.56 -20.92
N MET A 115 7.55 7.78 -20.69
CA MET A 115 8.43 6.82 -20.02
C MET A 115 8.01 6.57 -18.56
N ALA A 116 7.57 7.60 -17.84
CA ALA A 116 7.12 7.43 -16.44
C ALA A 116 5.82 6.63 -16.35
N VAL A 117 4.89 6.82 -17.28
CA VAL A 117 3.62 6.05 -17.37
C VAL A 117 3.90 4.60 -17.75
N GLU A 118 4.73 4.33 -18.75
CA GLU A 118 5.12 2.98 -19.16
C GLU A 118 5.85 2.24 -18.03
N THR A 119 6.73 2.91 -17.31
CA THR A 119 7.43 2.34 -16.14
C THR A 119 6.45 2.03 -15.01
N SER A 120 5.48 2.91 -14.74
CA SER A 120 4.46 2.70 -13.72
C SER A 120 3.57 1.51 -14.05
N GLN A 121 3.12 1.35 -15.30
CA GLN A 121 2.32 0.24 -15.75
C GLN A 121 3.10 -1.09 -15.64
N THR A 122 4.36 -1.08 -16.07
CA THR A 122 5.23 -2.25 -15.99
C THR A 122 5.45 -2.72 -14.54
N ILE A 123 5.66 -1.79 -13.62
CA ILE A 123 5.78 -2.10 -12.18
C ILE A 123 4.47 -2.68 -11.64
N LYS A 124 3.32 -2.10 -11.99
CA LYS A 124 2.00 -2.59 -11.59
C LYS A 124 1.79 -4.04 -12.04
N GLU A 125 2.09 -4.34 -13.29
CA GLU A 125 1.95 -5.68 -13.84
C GLU A 125 2.94 -6.67 -13.20
N ALA A 126 4.18 -6.27 -12.95
CA ALA A 126 5.14 -7.10 -12.23
C ALA A 126 4.68 -7.40 -10.78
N LEU A 127 4.17 -6.39 -10.07
CA LEU A 127 3.59 -6.56 -8.74
C LEU A 127 2.36 -7.47 -8.76
N SER A 128 1.57 -7.48 -9.85
CA SER A 128 0.41 -8.35 -9.98
C SER A 128 0.74 -9.85 -10.02
N LYS A 129 1.98 -10.21 -10.34
CA LYS A 129 2.48 -11.60 -10.36
C LYS A 129 2.89 -12.10 -8.98
N LEU A 130 2.99 -11.22 -8.00
CA LEU A 130 3.26 -11.58 -6.61
C LEU A 130 1.99 -12.07 -5.92
N ASN A 131 2.15 -13.06 -5.02
CA ASN A 131 1.05 -13.39 -4.12
C ASN A 131 0.82 -12.24 -3.12
N PRO A 132 -0.34 -12.21 -2.42
CA PRO A 132 -0.68 -11.12 -1.50
C PRO A 132 0.40 -10.83 -0.44
N ALA A 133 0.97 -11.85 0.17
CA ALA A 133 1.98 -11.69 1.21
C ALA A 133 3.32 -11.16 0.67
N GLU A 134 3.75 -11.67 -0.49
CA GLU A 134 4.95 -11.19 -1.18
C GLU A 134 4.81 -9.72 -1.59
N ARG A 135 3.64 -9.36 -2.15
CA ARG A 135 3.34 -7.97 -2.54
C ARG A 135 3.33 -7.05 -1.33
N SER A 136 2.69 -7.45 -0.23
CA SER A 136 2.69 -6.66 1.00
C SER A 136 4.10 -6.43 1.53
N ALA A 137 4.92 -7.47 1.62
CA ALA A 137 6.28 -7.34 2.12
C ALA A 137 7.12 -6.36 1.27
N ILE A 138 7.06 -6.47 -0.06
CA ILE A 138 7.78 -5.57 -0.99
C ILE A 138 7.26 -4.13 -0.86
N VAL A 139 5.96 -3.92 -0.91
CA VAL A 139 5.39 -2.57 -0.84
C VAL A 139 5.75 -1.91 0.50
N LEU A 140 5.55 -2.59 1.62
CA LEU A 140 5.90 -2.05 2.94
C LEU A 140 7.39 -1.76 3.09
N LYS A 141 8.27 -2.62 2.55
CA LYS A 141 9.72 -2.43 2.61
C LYS A 141 10.16 -1.22 1.80
N TYR A 142 9.76 -1.13 0.53
CA TYR A 142 10.34 -0.18 -0.42
C TYR A 142 9.57 1.12 -0.56
N THR A 143 8.27 1.15 -0.25
CA THR A 143 7.49 2.40 -0.29
C THR A 143 7.30 3.04 1.07
N GLN A 144 7.33 2.25 2.16
CA GLN A 144 7.13 2.75 3.52
C GLN A 144 8.41 2.69 4.36
N GLY A 145 9.49 2.13 3.84
CA GLY A 145 10.77 2.05 4.55
C GLY A 145 10.74 1.21 5.83
N MET A 146 9.75 0.31 5.97
CA MET A 146 9.59 -0.49 7.19
C MET A 146 10.73 -1.49 7.39
N SER A 147 11.15 -1.64 8.63
CA SER A 147 12.06 -2.72 9.04
C SER A 147 11.36 -4.09 8.96
N TYR A 148 12.13 -5.16 8.90
CA TYR A 148 11.59 -6.54 8.90
C TYR A 148 10.72 -6.82 10.15
N ALA A 149 11.09 -6.27 11.30
CA ALA A 149 10.33 -6.39 12.54
C ALA A 149 8.97 -5.65 12.46
N GLU A 150 8.93 -4.48 11.83
CA GLU A 150 7.68 -3.73 11.60
C GLU A 150 6.78 -4.45 10.58
N ILE A 151 7.35 -4.94 9.48
CA ILE A 151 6.62 -5.74 8.48
C ILE A 151 6.05 -7.01 9.13
N SER A 152 6.85 -7.70 9.94
CA SER A 152 6.45 -8.90 10.70
C SER A 152 5.17 -8.64 11.52
N LYS A 153 5.15 -7.54 12.28
CA LYS A 153 3.97 -7.11 13.06
C LYS A 153 2.80 -6.70 12.18
N THR A 154 3.07 -6.11 11.02
CA THR A 154 2.05 -5.62 10.08
C THR A 154 1.31 -6.77 9.39
N ILE A 155 2.04 -7.77 8.88
CA ILE A 155 1.46 -8.86 8.08
C ILE A 155 1.23 -10.15 8.87
N GLY A 156 1.55 -10.17 10.16
CA GLY A 156 1.35 -11.34 11.04
C GLY A 156 2.24 -12.53 10.69
N ARG A 157 3.50 -12.30 10.32
CA ARG A 157 4.49 -13.33 9.99
C ARG A 157 5.72 -13.18 10.89
N SER A 158 6.51 -14.24 11.05
CA SER A 158 7.80 -14.12 11.72
C SER A 158 8.79 -13.27 10.90
N THR A 159 9.79 -12.70 11.54
CA THR A 159 10.84 -11.91 10.85
C THR A 159 11.56 -12.75 9.78
N ALA A 160 11.89 -14.02 10.09
CA ALA A 160 12.46 -14.95 9.10
C ALA A 160 11.47 -15.24 7.94
N GLY A 161 10.17 -15.32 8.24
CA GLY A 161 9.12 -15.43 7.21
C GLY A 161 9.07 -14.21 6.30
N VAL A 162 9.22 -12.99 6.84
CA VAL A 162 9.30 -11.74 6.06
C VAL A 162 10.52 -11.73 5.16
N GLU A 163 11.68 -12.11 5.67
CA GLU A 163 12.91 -12.22 4.88
C GLU A 163 12.74 -13.18 3.69
N SER A 164 12.20 -14.36 3.94
CA SER A 164 11.90 -15.34 2.89
C SER A 164 10.90 -14.82 1.86
N LEU A 165 9.89 -14.06 2.29
CA LEU A 165 8.92 -13.40 1.37
C LEU A 165 9.62 -12.38 0.50
N LEU A 166 10.47 -11.52 1.07
CA LEU A 166 11.21 -10.49 0.33
C LEU A 166 12.18 -11.09 -0.69
N ILE A 167 12.89 -12.15 -0.35
CA ILE A 167 13.79 -12.85 -1.29
C ILE A 167 13.00 -13.39 -2.48
N ARG A 168 11.90 -14.10 -2.23
CA ARG A 168 11.06 -14.65 -3.30
C ARG A 168 10.42 -13.57 -4.16
N ALA A 169 9.91 -12.50 -3.53
CA ALA A 169 9.30 -11.38 -4.22
C ALA A 169 10.30 -10.65 -5.11
N LYS A 170 11.50 -10.35 -4.62
CA LYS A 170 12.58 -9.74 -5.40
C LYS A 170 12.93 -10.59 -6.62
N THR A 171 13.10 -11.90 -6.44
CA THR A 171 13.42 -12.82 -7.54
C THR A 171 12.34 -12.83 -8.60
N LYS A 172 11.07 -12.90 -8.20
CA LYS A 172 9.94 -12.85 -9.14
C LYS A 172 9.88 -11.52 -9.88
N LEU A 173 10.00 -10.39 -9.17
CA LEU A 173 10.00 -9.06 -9.78
C LEU A 173 11.15 -8.87 -10.75
N LYS A 174 12.37 -9.27 -10.37
CA LYS A 174 13.54 -9.20 -11.27
C LYS A 174 13.30 -10.00 -12.55
N ASN A 175 12.74 -11.20 -12.46
CA ASN A 175 12.44 -12.03 -13.61
C ASN A 175 11.36 -11.41 -14.50
N GLU A 176 10.29 -10.86 -13.93
CA GLU A 176 9.22 -10.21 -14.69
C GLU A 176 9.71 -8.93 -15.39
N LEU A 177 10.50 -8.11 -14.72
CA LEU A 177 11.06 -6.88 -15.30
C LEU A 177 12.07 -7.20 -16.41
N LYS A 178 12.92 -8.22 -16.22
CA LYS A 178 13.87 -8.68 -17.26
C LYS A 178 13.16 -9.14 -18.53
N LYS A 179 12.02 -9.85 -18.43
CA LYS A 179 11.20 -10.23 -19.59
C LYS A 179 10.72 -9.04 -20.42
N ARG A 180 10.65 -7.86 -19.80
CA ARG A 180 10.18 -6.60 -20.39
C ARG A 180 11.33 -5.65 -20.77
N GLY A 181 12.57 -6.17 -20.79
CA GLY A 181 13.75 -5.40 -21.17
C GLY A 181 14.25 -4.40 -20.12
N ILE A 182 13.68 -4.41 -18.93
CA ILE A 182 14.15 -3.57 -17.82
C ILE A 182 15.25 -4.33 -17.06
N THR A 183 16.48 -3.97 -17.34
CA THR A 183 17.67 -4.49 -16.65
C THR A 183 18.28 -3.37 -15.82
N GLY A 184 18.10 -3.43 -14.50
CA GLY A 184 18.69 -2.47 -13.56
C GLY A 184 18.72 -3.01 -12.14
N GLU A 185 19.65 -2.53 -11.32
CA GLU A 185 19.67 -2.80 -9.88
C GLU A 185 18.55 -1.98 -9.20
N MET A 186 17.31 -2.47 -9.29
CA MET A 186 16.15 -1.80 -8.66
C MET A 186 16.01 -2.08 -7.16
N PHE A 187 16.81 -2.99 -6.63
CA PHE A 187 16.73 -3.42 -5.23
C PHE A 187 18.15 -3.58 -4.66
N GLY A 188 18.82 -2.47 -4.43
CA GLY A 188 20.05 -2.42 -3.67
C GLY A 188 19.82 -2.74 -2.19
#